data_31f7f86ffdc825f651e62d19f7f52370
#
_entry.id   31f7f86ffdc825f651e62d19f7f52370
#
_cell.length_a   1.000
_cell.length_b   1.000
_cell.length_c   1.000
_cell.angle_alpha   90.00
_cell.angle_beta   90.00
_cell.angle_gamma   90.00
#
_symmetry.space_group_name_H-M   'P 1'
#
loop_
_entity.id
_entity.type
_entity.pdbx_description
1 polymer ?
#
loop_
_entity_poly.entity_id
_entity_poly.type
_entity_poly.pdbx_seq_one_letter_code
_entity_poly.pdbx_strand_id
1 'polypeptide(L)'
;MRLSGSGGKEFLQGQTTADFNDCGPGDLRYAAFCNPKGRVLADVLAVVIDEQEILLRGRTTVMAALAEHLKPYLGFARCSLTPTDWRISCYDGSADEHHAGLRFVESSLVAVSVPMGPEHIECWSAPHESQSEDLADPLWLEIKNQRARIESQTIG
;
A
#
# COMPACT_ATOMS: atom_id res chain seq x y z
N MET A 1 -0.84 4.26 4.75
CA MET A 1 -1.21 3.83 6.12
C MET A 1 -0.39 2.64 6.53
N ARG A 2 -0.26 2.40 7.84
CA ARG A 2 0.45 1.26 8.43
C ARG A 2 -0.55 0.37 9.15
N LEU A 3 -0.62 -0.89 8.78
CA LEU A 3 -1.32 -1.94 9.50
C LEU A 3 -0.31 -2.67 10.37
N SER A 4 -0.49 -2.63 11.69
CA SER A 4 0.45 -3.21 12.66
C SER A 4 -0.26 -4.21 13.58
N GLY A 5 0.38 -5.34 13.86
CA GLY A 5 -0.09 -6.37 14.77
C GLY A 5 -0.08 -7.77 14.15
N SER A 6 -0.03 -8.77 15.01
CA SER A 6 0.13 -10.18 14.61
C SER A 6 -1.01 -10.76 13.76
N GLY A 7 -2.17 -10.13 13.77
CA GLY A 7 -3.33 -10.55 12.97
C GLY A 7 -3.47 -9.81 11.63
N GLY A 8 -2.50 -8.99 11.24
CA GLY A 8 -2.61 -8.12 10.07
C GLY A 8 -2.80 -8.87 8.75
N LYS A 9 -2.02 -9.92 8.50
CA LYS A 9 -2.15 -10.75 7.28
C LYS A 9 -3.50 -11.48 7.23
N GLU A 10 -3.91 -12.13 8.34
CA GLU A 10 -5.20 -12.81 8.42
C GLU A 10 -6.37 -11.83 8.24
N PHE A 11 -6.24 -10.63 8.81
CA PHE A 11 -7.23 -9.57 8.64
C PHE A 11 -7.37 -9.18 7.16
N LEU A 12 -6.26 -8.91 6.46
CA LEU A 12 -6.30 -8.56 5.04
C LEU A 12 -6.82 -9.72 4.18
N GLN A 13 -6.48 -10.96 4.50
CA GLN A 13 -7.01 -12.16 3.84
C GLN A 13 -8.55 -12.20 3.92
N GLY A 14 -9.12 -11.86 5.06
CA GLY A 14 -10.58 -11.88 5.28
C GLY A 14 -11.32 -10.63 4.77
N GLN A 15 -10.63 -9.52 4.54
CA GLN A 15 -11.26 -8.23 4.21
C GLN A 15 -11.02 -7.76 2.77
N THR A 16 -10.14 -8.43 2.04
CA THR A 16 -9.74 -8.00 0.69
C THR A 16 -9.91 -9.10 -0.35
N THR A 17 -9.75 -8.71 -1.61
CA THR A 17 -9.81 -9.61 -2.76
C THR A 17 -8.49 -10.33 -3.08
N ALA A 18 -7.40 -9.97 -2.40
CA ALA A 18 -6.09 -10.56 -2.64
C ALA A 18 -5.76 -11.67 -1.64
N ASP A 19 -4.88 -12.58 -2.05
CA ASP A 19 -4.37 -13.64 -1.18
C ASP A 19 -3.13 -13.17 -0.41
N PHE A 20 -3.22 -13.23 0.93
CA PHE A 20 -2.14 -12.86 1.85
C PHE A 20 -1.54 -14.06 2.60
N ASN A 21 -2.06 -15.29 2.39
CA ASN A 21 -1.61 -16.46 3.14
C ASN A 21 -0.11 -16.75 2.97
N ASP A 22 0.37 -16.70 1.73
CA ASP A 22 1.76 -17.02 1.39
C ASP A 22 2.65 -15.78 1.25
N CYS A 23 2.21 -14.62 1.76
CA CYS A 23 2.99 -13.40 1.68
C CYS A 23 4.12 -13.36 2.71
N GLY A 24 5.32 -13.02 2.26
CA GLY A 24 6.50 -12.74 3.06
C GLY A 24 7.00 -11.29 2.94
N PRO A 25 8.06 -10.93 3.69
CA PRO A 25 8.65 -9.60 3.60
C PRO A 25 9.06 -9.21 2.17
N GLY A 26 8.65 -8.01 1.73
CA GLY A 26 8.86 -7.50 0.38
C GLY A 26 7.75 -7.83 -0.62
N ASP A 27 6.84 -8.74 -0.28
CA ASP A 27 5.74 -9.09 -1.19
C ASP A 27 4.75 -7.95 -1.34
N LEU A 28 4.30 -7.79 -2.59
CA LEU A 28 3.35 -6.79 -3.05
C LEU A 28 2.02 -7.45 -3.40
N ARG A 29 0.92 -6.85 -2.98
CA ARG A 29 -0.44 -7.27 -3.38
C ARG A 29 -1.30 -6.08 -3.75
N TYR A 30 -1.86 -6.11 -4.96
CA TYR A 30 -3.00 -5.26 -5.30
C TYR A 30 -4.25 -5.89 -4.75
N ALA A 31 -5.00 -5.13 -3.95
CA ALA A 31 -6.16 -5.61 -3.24
C ALA A 31 -7.30 -4.60 -3.27
N ALA A 32 -8.53 -5.07 -3.26
CA ALA A 32 -9.70 -4.25 -3.06
C ALA A 32 -10.41 -4.65 -1.76
N PHE A 33 -10.74 -3.66 -0.94
CA PHE A 33 -11.69 -3.84 0.15
C PHE A 33 -13.10 -3.75 -0.40
N CYS A 34 -13.96 -4.69 -0.01
CA CYS A 34 -15.36 -4.74 -0.45
C CYS A 34 -16.31 -4.73 0.73
N ASN A 35 -17.49 -4.13 0.53
CA ASN A 35 -18.56 -4.28 1.50
C ASN A 35 -19.26 -5.66 1.33
N PRO A 36 -20.15 -6.06 2.28
CA PRO A 36 -20.88 -7.34 2.19
C PRO A 36 -21.74 -7.52 0.94
N LYS A 37 -22.03 -6.45 0.21
CA LYS A 37 -22.77 -6.49 -1.08
C LYS A 37 -21.85 -6.64 -2.28
N GLY A 38 -20.53 -6.82 -2.08
CA GLY A 38 -19.52 -6.95 -3.13
C GLY A 38 -19.13 -5.63 -3.81
N ARG A 39 -19.52 -4.47 -3.28
CA ARG A 39 -19.09 -3.17 -3.80
C ARG A 39 -17.71 -2.84 -3.26
N VAL A 40 -16.83 -2.37 -4.14
CA VAL A 40 -15.49 -1.93 -3.77
C VAL A 40 -15.58 -0.65 -2.96
N LEU A 41 -14.94 -0.66 -1.78
CA LEU A 41 -14.80 0.49 -0.88
C LEU A 41 -13.49 1.23 -1.14
N ALA A 42 -12.42 0.50 -1.35
CA ALA A 42 -11.09 1.04 -1.64
C ALA A 42 -10.27 0.03 -2.42
N ASP A 43 -9.42 0.51 -3.29
CA ASP A 43 -8.31 -0.21 -3.88
C ASP A 43 -7.02 0.20 -3.19
N VAL A 44 -6.16 -0.75 -2.92
CA VAL A 44 -4.87 -0.52 -2.25
C VAL A 44 -3.76 -1.33 -2.88
N LEU A 45 -2.56 -0.80 -2.77
CA LEU A 45 -1.34 -1.58 -2.90
C LEU A 45 -0.81 -1.87 -1.50
N ALA A 46 -0.66 -3.12 -1.16
CA ALA A 46 -0.12 -3.59 0.11
C ALA A 46 1.31 -4.09 -0.06
N VAL A 47 2.19 -3.72 0.86
CA VAL A 47 3.56 -4.20 0.95
C VAL A 47 3.77 -4.83 2.32
N VAL A 48 4.11 -6.10 2.35
CA VAL A 48 4.44 -6.81 3.59
C VAL A 48 5.85 -6.41 4.02
N ILE A 49 6.00 -5.82 5.19
CA ILE A 49 7.29 -5.45 5.76
C ILE A 49 7.85 -6.61 6.57
N ASP A 50 7.03 -7.14 7.46
CA ASP A 50 7.31 -8.34 8.25
C ASP A 50 5.99 -8.99 8.72
N GLU A 51 6.09 -9.92 9.68
CA GLU A 51 4.92 -10.64 10.23
C GLU A 51 3.93 -9.74 11.00
N GLN A 52 4.35 -8.54 11.39
CA GLN A 52 3.57 -7.62 12.21
C GLN A 52 3.31 -6.27 11.56
N GLU A 53 3.88 -6.02 10.38
CA GLU A 53 3.77 -4.73 9.72
C GLU A 53 3.51 -4.86 8.22
N ILE A 54 2.45 -4.19 7.76
CA ILE A 54 2.09 -4.08 6.35
C ILE A 54 1.81 -2.61 6.04
N LEU A 55 2.43 -2.08 5.01
CA LEU A 55 2.12 -0.75 4.49
C LEU A 55 1.01 -0.84 3.44
N LEU A 56 0.03 0.05 3.54
CA LEU A 56 -1.08 0.18 2.60
C LEU A 56 -1.03 1.55 1.93
N ARG A 57 -0.90 1.54 0.62
CA ARG A 57 -0.97 2.72 -0.24
C ARG A 57 -2.32 2.76 -0.94
N GLY A 58 -2.99 3.89 -0.83
CA GLY A 58 -4.22 4.22 -1.53
C GLY A 58 -4.43 5.73 -1.53
N ARG A 59 -5.49 6.22 -2.16
CA ARG A 59 -5.80 7.66 -2.17
C ARG A 59 -6.17 8.14 -0.78
N THR A 60 -5.60 9.25 -0.36
CA THR A 60 -5.76 9.78 1.02
C THR A 60 -7.22 9.90 1.45
N THR A 61 -8.10 10.43 0.58
CA THR A 61 -9.53 10.60 0.87
C THR A 61 -10.26 9.27 1.06
N VAL A 62 -9.92 8.27 0.24
CA VAL A 62 -10.50 6.92 0.30
C VAL A 62 -9.98 6.18 1.52
N MET A 63 -8.67 6.29 1.80
CA MET A 63 -8.04 5.61 2.93
C MET A 63 -8.54 6.11 4.29
N ALA A 64 -8.87 7.39 4.41
CA ALA A 64 -9.48 7.93 5.64
C ALA A 64 -10.87 7.31 5.90
N ALA A 65 -11.72 7.24 4.87
CA ALA A 65 -13.03 6.62 4.96
C ALA A 65 -12.94 5.10 5.23
N LEU A 66 -11.97 4.43 4.58
CA LEU A 66 -11.71 3.01 4.81
C LEU A 66 -11.28 2.74 6.27
N ALA A 67 -10.40 3.56 6.83
CA ALA A 67 -9.94 3.41 8.21
C ALA A 67 -11.09 3.49 9.21
N GLU A 68 -12.02 4.44 9.04
CA GLU A 68 -13.21 4.54 9.87
C GLU A 68 -14.14 3.33 9.69
N HIS A 69 -14.30 2.84 8.46
CA HIS A 69 -15.09 1.64 8.18
C HIS A 69 -14.51 0.38 8.83
N LEU A 70 -13.20 0.22 8.84
CA LEU A 70 -12.51 -0.96 9.37
C LEU A 70 -12.35 -0.94 10.89
N LYS A 71 -12.41 0.23 11.53
CA LYS A 71 -12.18 0.44 12.96
C LYS A 71 -12.89 -0.56 13.89
N PRO A 72 -14.16 -0.95 13.69
CA PRO A 72 -14.83 -1.94 14.54
C PRO A 72 -14.21 -3.33 14.47
N TYR A 73 -13.54 -3.68 13.36
CA TYR A 73 -13.02 -5.03 13.11
C TYR A 73 -11.57 -5.19 13.55
N LEU A 74 -10.78 -4.10 13.58
CA LEU A 74 -9.34 -4.11 13.86
C LEU A 74 -9.03 -4.67 15.27
N GLY A 75 -9.83 -4.31 16.27
CA GLY A 75 -9.62 -4.77 17.64
C GLY A 75 -9.75 -6.29 17.80
N PHE A 76 -10.70 -6.90 17.10
CA PHE A 76 -10.87 -8.37 17.11
C PHE A 76 -9.74 -9.07 16.36
N ALA A 77 -9.20 -8.43 15.33
CA ALA A 77 -8.10 -8.96 14.54
C ALA A 77 -6.72 -8.77 15.17
N ARG A 78 -6.62 -8.24 16.38
CA ARG A 78 -5.34 -7.94 17.07
C ARG A 78 -4.37 -7.12 16.18
N CYS A 79 -4.90 -6.16 15.45
CA CYS A 79 -4.14 -5.24 14.64
C CYS A 79 -4.69 -3.81 14.75
N SER A 80 -3.91 -2.85 14.30
CA SER A 80 -4.27 -1.43 14.25
C SER A 80 -3.90 -0.84 12.89
N LEU A 81 -4.72 0.11 12.42
CA LEU A 81 -4.47 0.82 11.16
C LEU A 81 -4.27 2.30 11.48
N THR A 82 -3.07 2.81 11.18
CA THR A 82 -2.67 4.19 11.47
C THR A 82 -2.20 4.92 10.23
N PRO A 83 -2.46 6.23 10.09
CA PRO A 83 -1.85 7.03 9.04
C PRO A 83 -0.33 7.09 9.21
N THR A 84 0.37 7.36 8.11
CA THR A 84 1.83 7.57 8.10
C THR A 84 2.15 8.87 7.38
N ASP A 85 3.29 9.48 7.69
CA ASP A 85 3.82 10.66 7.02
C ASP A 85 4.75 10.29 5.83
N TRP A 86 4.67 9.06 5.38
CA TRP A 86 5.44 8.56 4.25
C TRP A 86 5.03 9.29 2.96
N ARG A 87 6.03 9.59 2.16
CA ARG A 87 5.86 10.23 0.85
C ARG A 87 5.97 9.20 -0.26
N ILE A 88 5.29 9.48 -1.35
CA ILE A 88 5.30 8.63 -2.55
C ILE A 88 5.78 9.50 -3.70
N SER A 89 6.85 9.06 -4.34
CA SER A 89 7.46 9.67 -5.50
C SER A 89 7.53 8.67 -6.64
N CYS A 90 7.41 9.13 -7.88
CA CYS A 90 7.51 8.29 -9.07
C CYS A 90 8.72 8.70 -9.91
N TYR A 91 9.46 7.70 -10.36
CA TYR A 91 10.68 7.89 -11.15
C TYR A 91 10.61 7.09 -12.44
N ASP A 92 11.24 7.62 -13.50
CA ASP A 92 11.57 6.85 -14.68
C ASP A 92 12.78 5.96 -14.38
N GLY A 93 12.69 4.68 -14.73
CA GLY A 93 13.74 3.70 -14.52
C GLY A 93 13.22 2.27 -14.41
N SER A 94 14.11 1.31 -14.54
CA SER A 94 13.77 -0.10 -14.37
C SER A 94 13.95 -0.56 -12.91
N ALA A 95 13.25 -1.62 -12.53
CA ALA A 95 13.40 -2.25 -11.23
C ALA A 95 14.83 -2.73 -10.95
N ASP A 96 15.56 -3.09 -12.02
CA ASP A 96 16.96 -3.54 -11.93
C ASP A 96 17.92 -2.39 -11.57
N GLU A 97 17.61 -1.16 -11.99
CA GLU A 97 18.42 0.03 -11.70
C GLU A 97 18.19 0.58 -10.28
N HIS A 98 16.98 0.40 -9.73
CA HIS A 98 16.57 1.01 -8.47
C HIS A 98 16.30 0.02 -7.33
N HIS A 99 16.72 -1.24 -7.46
CA HIS A 99 16.59 -2.28 -6.42
C HIS A 99 15.16 -2.34 -5.85
N ALA A 100 14.24 -2.93 -6.60
CA ALA A 100 12.87 -3.17 -6.14
C ALA A 100 12.87 -3.89 -4.77
N GLY A 101 12.06 -3.41 -3.83
CA GLY A 101 11.89 -4.02 -2.51
C GLY A 101 12.05 -3.07 -1.34
N LEU A 102 12.37 -3.63 -0.19
CA LEU A 102 12.50 -2.93 1.08
C LEU A 102 13.94 -2.43 1.29
N ARG A 103 14.10 -1.16 1.69
CA ARG A 103 15.39 -0.58 2.06
C ARG A 103 15.42 -0.20 3.54
N PHE A 104 16.43 -0.69 4.26
CA PHE A 104 16.62 -0.45 5.68
C PHE A 104 17.91 0.33 5.95
N VAL A 105 17.89 1.19 6.98
CA VAL A 105 19.08 1.82 7.58
C VAL A 105 19.02 1.55 9.08
N GLU A 106 20.09 0.99 9.63
CA GLU A 106 20.18 0.63 11.06
C GLU A 106 18.95 -0.15 11.56
N SER A 107 18.47 -1.11 10.78
CA SER A 107 17.27 -1.92 11.04
C SER A 107 15.93 -1.17 10.96
N SER A 108 15.92 0.10 10.60
CA SER A 108 14.69 0.87 10.34
C SER A 108 14.35 0.87 8.87
N LEU A 109 13.10 0.55 8.52
CA LEU A 109 12.61 0.66 7.16
C LEU A 109 12.55 2.13 6.75
N VAL A 110 13.30 2.51 5.72
CA VAL A 110 13.38 3.89 5.24
C VAL A 110 12.73 4.09 3.88
N ALA A 111 12.68 3.07 3.03
CA ALA A 111 12.01 3.16 1.74
C ALA A 111 11.49 1.80 1.24
N VAL A 112 10.49 1.87 0.36
CA VAL A 112 9.95 0.75 -0.41
C VAL A 112 9.94 1.15 -1.87
N SER A 113 10.58 0.37 -2.73
CA SER A 113 10.58 0.57 -4.18
C SER A 113 9.64 -0.41 -4.85
N VAL A 114 8.64 0.10 -5.56
CA VAL A 114 7.57 -0.67 -6.19
C VAL A 114 7.62 -0.50 -7.70
N PRO A 115 7.91 -1.56 -8.47
CA PRO A 115 7.81 -1.50 -9.93
C PRO A 115 6.37 -1.20 -10.38
N MET A 116 6.20 -0.15 -11.18
CA MET A 116 4.91 0.28 -11.72
C MET A 116 4.75 -0.08 -13.20
N GLY A 117 5.70 -0.81 -13.74
CA GLY A 117 5.83 -1.22 -15.14
C GLY A 117 7.31 -1.33 -15.49
N PRO A 118 7.64 -1.54 -16.79
CA PRO A 118 9.02 -1.78 -17.20
C PRO A 118 9.94 -0.56 -17.04
N GLU A 119 9.38 0.65 -17.06
CA GLU A 119 10.14 1.91 -17.11
C GLU A 119 9.83 2.86 -15.94
N HIS A 120 9.04 2.44 -14.96
CA HIS A 120 8.61 3.33 -13.88
C HIS A 120 8.64 2.64 -12.52
N ILE A 121 9.08 3.37 -11.51
CA ILE A 121 9.14 2.94 -10.12
C ILE A 121 8.43 3.94 -9.23
N GLU A 122 7.58 3.45 -8.35
CA GLU A 122 7.02 4.21 -7.24
C GLU A 122 7.90 3.96 -6.00
N CYS A 123 8.45 5.01 -5.41
CA CYS A 123 9.22 4.95 -4.18
C CYS A 123 8.40 5.52 -3.02
N TRP A 124 8.21 4.74 -1.98
CA TRP A 124 7.61 5.17 -0.72
C TRP A 124 8.73 5.39 0.28
N SER A 125 8.84 6.58 0.84
CA SER A 125 9.95 6.92 1.73
C SER A 125 9.49 7.54 3.04
N ALA A 126 10.23 7.23 4.10
CA ALA A 126 10.03 7.79 5.42
C ALA A 126 10.33 9.32 5.44
N PRO A 127 9.75 10.10 6.37
CA PRO A 127 9.78 11.57 6.37
C PRO A 127 11.17 12.21 6.35
N HIS A 128 12.19 11.52 6.83
CA HIS A 128 13.57 12.04 6.95
C HIS A 128 14.50 11.62 5.81
N GLU A 129 13.98 10.87 4.84
CA GLU A 129 14.77 10.44 3.70
C GLU A 129 14.79 11.52 2.61
N SER A 130 15.99 11.84 2.11
CA SER A 130 16.15 12.76 0.98
C SER A 130 15.58 12.15 -0.29
N GLN A 131 14.78 12.92 -1.01
CA GLN A 131 14.16 12.50 -2.28
C GLN A 131 14.72 13.34 -3.42
N SER A 132 14.91 12.70 -4.56
CA SER A 132 15.03 13.38 -5.84
C SER A 132 13.64 13.86 -6.30
N GLU A 133 13.62 14.76 -7.28
CA GLU A 133 12.37 15.32 -7.83
C GLU A 133 11.48 14.22 -8.43
N ASP A 134 10.17 14.35 -8.26
CA ASP A 134 9.19 13.47 -8.90
C ASP A 134 9.19 13.71 -10.42
N LEU A 135 9.34 12.64 -11.18
CA LEU A 135 9.42 12.70 -12.65
C LEU A 135 8.12 12.30 -13.36
N ALA A 136 7.21 11.65 -12.67
CA ALA A 136 5.99 11.14 -13.28
C ALA A 136 4.75 11.39 -12.43
N ASP A 137 3.60 11.61 -13.08
CA ASP A 137 2.30 11.69 -12.41
C ASP A 137 1.82 10.27 -12.05
N PRO A 138 1.60 9.96 -10.75
CA PRO A 138 1.09 8.66 -10.32
C PRO A 138 -0.22 8.26 -10.99
N LEU A 139 -1.13 9.20 -11.23
CA LEU A 139 -2.39 8.94 -11.93
C LEU A 139 -2.16 8.47 -13.37
N TRP A 140 -1.25 9.13 -14.07
CA TRP A 140 -0.91 8.78 -15.45
C TRP A 140 -0.31 7.37 -15.53
N LEU A 141 0.55 6.99 -14.57
CA LEU A 141 1.13 5.66 -14.48
C LEU A 141 0.08 4.58 -14.20
N GLU A 142 -0.89 4.84 -13.34
CA GLU A 142 -2.00 3.91 -13.07
C GLU A 142 -2.84 3.68 -14.34
N ILE A 143 -3.14 4.73 -15.09
CA ILE A 143 -3.85 4.64 -16.37
C ILE A 143 -3.02 3.86 -17.40
N LYS A 144 -1.74 4.18 -17.58
CA LYS A 144 -0.83 3.51 -18.51
C LYS A 144 -0.72 2.02 -18.22
N ASN A 145 -0.68 1.63 -16.95
CA ASN A 145 -0.58 0.24 -16.51
C ASN A 145 -1.96 -0.44 -16.35
N GLN A 146 -3.04 0.16 -16.87
CA GLN A 146 -4.40 -0.38 -16.86
C GLN A 146 -4.92 -0.72 -15.44
N ARG A 147 -4.53 0.04 -14.45
CA ARG A 147 -4.97 -0.15 -13.07
C ARG A 147 -6.28 0.60 -12.82
N ALA A 148 -7.22 -0.07 -12.17
CA ALA A 148 -8.45 0.56 -11.73
C ALA A 148 -8.16 1.56 -10.59
N ARG A 149 -8.96 2.62 -10.53
CA ARG A 149 -8.89 3.62 -9.48
C ARG A 149 -10.27 3.84 -8.86
N ILE A 150 -10.30 3.86 -7.54
CA ILE A 150 -11.52 4.14 -6.77
C ILE A 150 -11.44 5.56 -6.20
N GLU A 151 -12.49 6.33 -6.45
CA GLU A 151 -12.66 7.67 -5.90
C GLU A 151 -13.59 7.64 -4.68
N SER A 152 -13.43 8.58 -3.76
CA SER A 152 -14.27 8.65 -2.57
C SER A 152 -15.76 8.79 -2.89
N GLN A 153 -16.11 9.36 -4.04
CA GLN A 153 -17.48 9.51 -4.52
C GLN A 153 -18.13 8.21 -4.96
N THR A 154 -17.33 7.15 -5.19
CA THR A 154 -17.83 5.81 -5.58
C THR A 154 -18.09 4.91 -4.39
N ILE A 155 -17.74 5.36 -3.17
CA ILE A 155 -18.00 4.64 -1.93
C ILE A 155 -19.46 4.92 -1.54
N GLY A 156 -20.36 4.01 -1.88
CA GLY A 156 -21.79 4.11 -1.63
C GLY A 156 -22.37 2.91 -0.89
#